data_5b5635b0beec2554f3f070a1509af8c4
#
_entry.id   5b5635b0beec2554f3f070a1509af8c4
#
_cell.length_a   1.000
_cell.length_b   1.000
_cell.length_c   1.000
_cell.angle_alpha   90.00
_cell.angle_beta   90.00
_cell.angle_gamma   90.00
#
_symmetry.space_group_name_H-M   'P 1'
#
loop_
_entity.id
_entity.type
_entity.pdbx_description
1 polymer ?
#
loop_
_entity_poly.entity_id
_entity_poly.type
_entity_poly.pdbx_seq_one_letter_code
_entity_poly.pdbx_strand_id
1 'polypeptide(L)'
;EVSINKKNAEDFVLWKPSSEEEPSWPSPWGKGRPGWHLECSVMSKKYLGDKFDIHGGGRDLIFPHHENEIAQSCCANDTEVFSNYWVHNGFITLSNEKMAKSQGNILKISDFKNNVNGQALRLALISAQYRQPLDWNDKLLEESQKTIDKWYKSYVVLDKPKLISDDDLYPLYDDLNTPKYIANLHKLYEKSQSGNLEDK
;
A
#
# COMPACT_ATOMS: atom_id res chain seq x y z
N GLU A 1 -3.04 -27.24 -4.59
CA GLU A 1 -3.62 -28.49 -5.15
C GLU A 1 -2.75 -28.96 -6.30
N VAL A 2 -2.31 -30.22 -6.25
CA VAL A 2 -1.61 -30.85 -7.38
C VAL A 2 -2.68 -31.23 -8.40
N SER A 3 -2.80 -30.43 -9.46
CA SER A 3 -3.69 -30.72 -10.58
C SER A 3 -3.02 -31.76 -11.48
N ILE A 4 -3.82 -32.70 -12.03
CA ILE A 4 -3.37 -33.72 -12.97
C ILE A 4 -2.74 -33.12 -14.26
N ASN A 5 -2.98 -31.83 -14.50
CA ASN A 5 -2.50 -31.11 -15.68
C ASN A 5 -1.15 -30.40 -15.45
N LYS A 6 -0.60 -30.42 -14.24
CA LYS A 6 0.69 -29.82 -13.91
C LYS A 6 1.81 -30.84 -14.14
N LYS A 7 2.93 -30.39 -14.72
CA LYS A 7 4.16 -31.18 -14.78
C LYS A 7 4.93 -31.13 -13.45
N ASN A 8 4.97 -29.94 -12.85
CA ASN A 8 5.62 -29.69 -11.57
C ASN A 8 4.62 -29.03 -10.59
N ALA A 9 4.88 -29.17 -9.29
CA ALA A 9 4.03 -28.59 -8.25
C ALA A 9 3.95 -27.06 -8.34
N GLU A 10 5.03 -26.42 -8.76
CA GLU A 10 5.21 -24.98 -8.91
C GLU A 10 4.52 -24.39 -10.14
N ASP A 11 4.11 -25.23 -11.11
CA ASP A 11 3.43 -24.76 -12.32
C ASP A 11 2.15 -24.00 -11.97
N PHE A 12 1.92 -22.89 -12.65
CA PHE A 12 0.73 -22.07 -12.47
C PHE A 12 0.02 -21.78 -13.79
N VAL A 13 -1.25 -21.35 -13.69
CA VAL A 13 -2.13 -21.21 -14.86
C VAL A 13 -1.82 -19.92 -15.59
N LEU A 14 -1.40 -20.01 -16.86
CA LEU A 14 -1.25 -18.88 -17.77
C LEU A 14 -2.55 -18.55 -18.52
N TRP A 15 -3.26 -19.60 -18.99
CA TRP A 15 -4.52 -19.47 -19.71
C TRP A 15 -5.56 -20.39 -19.09
N LYS A 16 -6.74 -19.87 -18.79
CA LYS A 16 -7.80 -20.59 -18.09
C LYS A 16 -9.00 -20.75 -19.01
N PRO A 17 -9.54 -21.98 -19.22
CA PRO A 17 -10.80 -22.14 -19.92
C PRO A 17 -11.92 -21.33 -19.29
N SER A 18 -12.80 -20.74 -20.08
CA SER A 18 -13.96 -19.99 -19.63
C SER A 18 -15.24 -20.77 -19.89
N SER A 19 -16.19 -20.66 -18.97
CA SER A 19 -17.57 -21.06 -19.19
C SER A 19 -18.30 -20.10 -20.14
N GLU A 20 -19.54 -20.41 -20.53
CA GLU A 20 -20.32 -19.55 -21.43
C GLU A 20 -20.65 -18.18 -20.79
N GLU A 21 -20.76 -18.12 -19.48
CA GLU A 21 -21.07 -16.90 -18.70
C GLU A 21 -19.86 -16.04 -18.39
N GLU A 22 -18.64 -16.56 -18.59
CA GLU A 22 -17.39 -15.85 -18.28
C GLU A 22 -16.84 -15.16 -19.52
N PRO A 23 -16.15 -14.00 -19.34
CA PRO A 23 -15.39 -13.38 -20.43
C PRO A 23 -14.43 -14.39 -21.07
N SER A 24 -14.39 -14.41 -22.41
CA SER A 24 -13.54 -15.35 -23.12
C SER A 24 -13.00 -14.77 -24.43
N TRP A 25 -11.79 -15.18 -24.77
CA TRP A 25 -11.12 -14.84 -26.03
C TRP A 25 -10.65 -16.10 -26.72
N PRO A 26 -10.56 -16.10 -28.06
CA PRO A 26 -9.99 -17.21 -28.80
C PRO A 26 -8.48 -17.31 -28.53
N SER A 27 -7.98 -18.54 -28.44
CA SER A 27 -6.56 -18.82 -28.30
C SER A 27 -6.20 -20.14 -29.00
N PRO A 28 -4.91 -20.44 -29.20
CA PRO A 28 -4.48 -21.77 -29.73
C PRO A 28 -4.90 -22.94 -28.82
N TRP A 29 -5.22 -22.68 -27.56
CA TRP A 29 -5.64 -23.68 -26.57
C TRP A 29 -7.16 -23.72 -26.35
N GLY A 30 -7.92 -23.02 -27.21
CA GLY A 30 -9.37 -22.89 -27.09
C GLY A 30 -9.81 -21.57 -26.51
N LYS A 31 -11.14 -21.39 -26.35
CA LYS A 31 -11.73 -20.22 -25.70
C LYS A 31 -11.38 -20.20 -24.21
N GLY A 32 -10.91 -19.06 -23.74
CA GLY A 32 -10.53 -18.89 -22.35
C GLY A 32 -10.16 -17.46 -22.00
N ARG A 33 -9.58 -17.29 -20.85
CA ARG A 33 -9.13 -16.02 -20.29
C ARG A 33 -7.73 -16.13 -19.71
N PRO A 34 -6.99 -15.02 -19.57
CA PRO A 34 -5.68 -15.01 -18.92
C PRO A 34 -5.78 -15.47 -17.46
N GLY A 35 -4.75 -16.14 -16.99
CA GLY A 35 -4.51 -16.32 -15.57
C GLY A 35 -4.22 -14.99 -14.89
N TRP A 36 -4.49 -14.90 -13.60
CA TRP A 36 -4.37 -13.66 -12.81
C TRP A 36 -3.00 -12.96 -12.94
N HIS A 37 -1.91 -13.72 -12.92
CA HIS A 37 -0.55 -13.19 -13.01
C HIS A 37 -0.25 -12.60 -14.39
N LEU A 38 -0.81 -13.20 -15.44
CA LEU A 38 -0.59 -12.79 -16.82
C LEU A 38 -1.16 -11.38 -17.10
N GLU A 39 -2.28 -11.04 -16.47
CA GLU A 39 -2.88 -9.71 -16.61
C GLU A 39 -1.90 -8.63 -16.18
N CYS A 40 -1.28 -8.77 -15.00
CA CYS A 40 -0.33 -7.82 -14.47
C CYS A 40 0.94 -7.74 -15.31
N SER A 41 1.50 -8.87 -15.74
CA SER A 41 2.69 -8.89 -16.58
C SER A 41 2.48 -8.19 -17.93
N VAL A 42 1.35 -8.44 -18.59
CA VAL A 42 1.03 -7.82 -19.88
C VAL A 42 0.77 -6.32 -19.73
N MET A 43 0.03 -5.91 -18.69
CA MET A 43 -0.24 -4.50 -18.45
C MET A 43 1.02 -3.73 -18.09
N SER A 44 1.87 -4.28 -17.23
CA SER A 44 3.15 -3.69 -16.88
C SER A 44 4.03 -3.49 -18.11
N LYS A 45 4.19 -4.52 -18.92
CA LYS A 45 4.95 -4.42 -20.18
C LYS A 45 4.38 -3.34 -21.11
N LYS A 46 3.07 -3.31 -21.27
CA LYS A 46 2.40 -2.37 -22.18
C LYS A 46 2.61 -0.89 -21.81
N TYR A 47 2.59 -0.57 -20.52
CA TYR A 47 2.60 0.81 -20.04
C TYR A 47 3.96 1.26 -19.50
N LEU A 48 4.77 0.34 -18.99
CA LEU A 48 6.02 0.63 -18.30
C LEU A 48 7.26 0.05 -19.00
N GLY A 49 7.06 -0.87 -19.96
CA GLY A 49 8.15 -1.54 -20.66
C GLY A 49 8.53 -2.89 -20.04
N ASP A 50 9.60 -3.48 -20.56
CA ASP A 50 10.05 -4.82 -20.15
C ASP A 50 10.65 -4.83 -18.73
N LYS A 51 11.14 -3.69 -18.29
CA LYS A 51 11.67 -3.42 -16.95
C LYS A 51 11.25 -2.04 -16.50
N PHE A 52 10.87 -1.89 -15.23
CA PHE A 52 10.44 -0.61 -14.66
C PHE A 52 10.97 -0.41 -13.24
N ASP A 53 10.75 0.78 -12.66
CA ASP A 53 11.43 1.15 -11.43
C ASP A 53 10.79 0.51 -10.20
N ILE A 54 9.49 0.65 -9.99
CA ILE A 54 8.84 0.27 -8.74
C ILE A 54 7.63 -0.63 -9.02
N HIS A 55 7.60 -1.79 -8.38
CA HIS A 55 6.44 -2.68 -8.30
C HIS A 55 5.99 -2.83 -6.86
N GLY A 56 4.69 -2.72 -6.61
CA GLY A 56 4.18 -2.73 -5.25
C GLY A 56 2.89 -3.51 -5.09
N GLY A 57 2.63 -3.92 -3.84
CA GLY A 57 1.40 -4.61 -3.49
C GLY A 57 1.30 -4.92 -2.00
N GLY A 58 0.30 -5.69 -1.61
CA GLY A 58 0.20 -6.23 -0.26
C GLY A 58 1.24 -7.32 -0.01
N ARG A 59 1.61 -7.54 1.25
CA ARG A 59 2.55 -8.62 1.62
C ARG A 59 2.08 -10.02 1.20
N ASP A 60 0.77 -10.22 1.06
CA ASP A 60 0.18 -11.48 0.58
C ASP A 60 0.42 -11.72 -0.92
N LEU A 61 0.79 -10.70 -1.68
CA LEU A 61 1.11 -10.83 -3.08
C LEU A 61 2.57 -11.25 -3.34
N ILE A 62 3.46 -11.16 -2.35
CA ILE A 62 4.87 -11.59 -2.50
C ILE A 62 4.92 -12.99 -3.10
N PHE A 63 4.16 -13.89 -2.48
CA PHE A 63 4.05 -15.27 -2.96
C PHE A 63 2.56 -15.72 -2.90
N PRO A 64 2.05 -16.35 -3.98
CA PRO A 64 2.77 -16.71 -5.22
C PRO A 64 2.71 -15.64 -6.33
N HIS A 65 1.94 -14.54 -6.16
CA HIS A 65 1.58 -13.65 -7.27
C HIS A 65 2.80 -12.97 -7.91
N HIS A 66 3.58 -12.21 -7.14
CA HIS A 66 4.72 -11.48 -7.66
C HIS A 66 5.85 -12.40 -8.15
N GLU A 67 6.08 -13.52 -7.48
CA GLU A 67 7.04 -14.52 -7.95
C GLU A 67 6.63 -15.10 -9.31
N ASN A 68 5.33 -15.34 -9.50
CA ASN A 68 4.82 -15.82 -10.80
C ASN A 68 4.89 -14.73 -11.88
N GLU A 69 4.69 -13.45 -11.53
CA GLU A 69 4.89 -12.32 -12.46
C GLU A 69 6.34 -12.20 -12.88
N ILE A 70 7.28 -12.32 -11.95
CA ILE A 70 8.72 -12.34 -12.26
C ILE A 70 9.03 -13.47 -13.23
N ALA A 71 8.64 -14.69 -12.89
CA ALA A 71 8.93 -15.86 -13.69
C ALA A 71 8.42 -15.70 -15.13
N GLN A 72 7.14 -15.33 -15.32
CA GLN A 72 6.58 -15.20 -16.65
C GLN A 72 7.09 -13.98 -17.43
N SER A 73 7.28 -12.83 -16.76
CA SER A 73 7.73 -11.59 -17.43
C SER A 73 9.19 -11.67 -17.84
N CYS A 74 10.07 -12.15 -16.95
CA CYS A 74 11.48 -12.31 -17.27
C CYS A 74 11.69 -13.34 -18.39
N CYS A 75 10.98 -14.47 -18.35
CA CYS A 75 11.05 -15.47 -19.42
C CYS A 75 10.48 -14.95 -20.76
N ALA A 76 9.39 -14.20 -20.74
CA ALA A 76 8.75 -13.71 -21.96
C ALA A 76 9.51 -12.55 -22.61
N ASN A 77 10.27 -11.78 -21.83
CA ASN A 77 10.96 -10.56 -22.29
C ASN A 77 12.48 -10.76 -22.41
N ASP A 78 12.98 -11.95 -22.08
CA ASP A 78 14.42 -12.23 -22.02
C ASP A 78 15.19 -11.22 -21.16
N THR A 79 14.68 -10.97 -19.95
CA THR A 79 15.25 -10.03 -18.98
C THR A 79 15.58 -10.74 -17.67
N GLU A 80 16.61 -10.28 -16.96
CA GLU A 80 16.96 -10.81 -15.63
C GLU A 80 16.17 -10.16 -14.51
N VAL A 81 15.61 -8.97 -14.76
CA VAL A 81 14.95 -8.14 -13.74
C VAL A 81 13.62 -7.63 -14.27
N PHE A 82 12.54 -7.89 -13.54
CA PHE A 82 11.21 -7.36 -13.82
C PHE A 82 11.03 -5.94 -13.26
N SER A 83 11.40 -5.70 -12.00
CA SER A 83 11.35 -4.39 -11.38
C SER A 83 12.58 -4.14 -10.50
N ASN A 84 13.08 -2.88 -10.47
CA ASN A 84 14.25 -2.51 -9.68
C ASN A 84 13.97 -2.52 -8.18
N TYR A 85 12.77 -2.07 -7.77
CA TYR A 85 12.38 -1.93 -6.36
C TYR A 85 11.02 -2.57 -6.13
N TRP A 86 10.89 -3.22 -4.98
CA TRP A 86 9.66 -3.87 -4.53
C TRP A 86 9.16 -3.23 -3.25
N VAL A 87 7.91 -2.79 -3.24
CA VAL A 87 7.28 -2.14 -2.09
C VAL A 87 6.07 -2.97 -1.65
N HIS A 88 6.13 -3.53 -0.43
CA HIS A 88 5.04 -4.36 0.09
C HIS A 88 4.45 -3.76 1.35
N ASN A 89 3.15 -3.47 1.31
CA ASN A 89 2.40 -2.93 2.43
C ASN A 89 1.94 -4.03 3.40
N GLY A 90 1.91 -3.69 4.69
CA GLY A 90 1.16 -4.46 5.69
C GLY A 90 -0.35 -4.43 5.44
N PHE A 91 -1.08 -5.14 6.28
CA PHE A 91 -2.54 -5.21 6.19
C PHE A 91 -3.19 -4.19 7.12
N ILE A 92 -4.41 -3.76 6.76
CA ILE A 92 -5.33 -3.15 7.71
C ILE A 92 -6.16 -4.28 8.31
N THR A 93 -6.17 -4.36 9.65
CA THR A 93 -7.02 -5.27 10.41
C THR A 93 -8.14 -4.48 11.08
N LEU A 94 -9.24 -5.15 11.40
CA LEU A 94 -10.34 -4.63 12.22
C LEU A 94 -10.45 -5.51 13.44
N SER A 95 -10.19 -4.96 14.62
CA SER A 95 -10.19 -5.73 15.87
C SER A 95 -9.31 -6.99 15.78
N ASN A 96 -8.11 -6.84 15.21
CA ASN A 96 -7.14 -7.90 14.92
C ASN A 96 -7.56 -8.95 13.86
N GLU A 97 -8.68 -8.75 13.19
CA GLU A 97 -9.11 -9.61 12.07
C GLU A 97 -8.77 -8.96 10.72
N LYS A 98 -8.30 -9.75 9.76
CA LYS A 98 -7.99 -9.24 8.41
C LYS A 98 -9.25 -8.69 7.74
N MET A 99 -9.17 -7.46 7.24
CA MET A 99 -10.23 -6.88 6.40
C MET A 99 -10.31 -7.65 5.08
N ALA A 100 -11.46 -8.30 4.80
CA ALA A 100 -11.63 -9.09 3.59
C ALA A 100 -13.09 -9.03 3.07
N LYS A 101 -13.24 -9.04 1.73
CA LYS A 101 -14.57 -9.05 1.09
C LYS A 101 -15.43 -10.24 1.53
N SER A 102 -14.79 -11.39 1.68
CA SER A 102 -15.46 -12.64 2.11
C SER A 102 -16.03 -12.57 3.52
N GLN A 103 -15.51 -11.68 4.36
CA GLN A 103 -15.98 -11.46 5.73
C GLN A 103 -16.98 -10.30 5.84
N GLY A 104 -17.20 -9.54 4.76
CA GLY A 104 -18.13 -8.41 4.76
C GLY A 104 -17.73 -7.23 5.65
N ASN A 105 -16.46 -7.21 6.14
CA ASN A 105 -15.96 -6.23 7.09
C ASN A 105 -15.12 -5.12 6.42
N ILE A 106 -15.37 -4.83 5.14
CA ILE A 106 -14.62 -3.78 4.43
C ILE A 106 -15.14 -2.40 4.80
N LEU A 107 -14.27 -1.57 5.34
CA LEU A 107 -14.49 -0.13 5.52
C LEU A 107 -14.01 0.62 4.27
N LYS A 108 -14.87 1.45 3.71
CA LYS A 108 -14.54 2.30 2.57
C LYS A 108 -14.26 3.73 3.06
N ILE A 109 -13.36 4.43 2.39
CA ILE A 109 -13.10 5.86 2.69
C ILE A 109 -14.38 6.69 2.58
N SER A 110 -15.29 6.32 1.66
CA SER A 110 -16.60 6.96 1.51
C SER A 110 -17.46 6.93 2.78
N ASP A 111 -17.29 5.92 3.63
CA ASP A 111 -18.09 5.74 4.85
C ASP A 111 -17.74 6.80 5.90
N PHE A 112 -16.55 7.38 5.80
CA PHE A 112 -16.03 8.44 6.69
C PHE A 112 -16.25 9.86 6.16
N LYS A 113 -16.66 10.02 4.89
CA LYS A 113 -16.65 11.30 4.16
C LYS A 113 -17.38 12.45 4.88
N ASN A 114 -18.45 12.17 5.58
CA ASN A 114 -19.29 13.20 6.20
C ASN A 114 -19.06 13.34 7.72
N ASN A 115 -18.37 12.41 8.35
CA ASN A 115 -18.31 12.29 9.81
C ASN A 115 -16.90 12.49 10.38
N VAL A 116 -15.88 12.49 9.55
CA VAL A 116 -14.49 12.51 9.99
C VAL A 116 -13.66 13.48 9.15
N ASN A 117 -12.76 14.20 9.82
CA ASN A 117 -11.80 15.07 9.15
C ASN A 117 -10.82 14.19 8.31
N GLY A 118 -10.66 14.51 7.03
CA GLY A 118 -9.75 13.80 6.14
C GLY A 118 -8.29 13.79 6.61
N GLN A 119 -7.83 14.82 7.32
CA GLN A 119 -6.47 14.84 7.89
C GLN A 119 -6.33 13.85 9.07
N ALA A 120 -7.39 13.65 9.85
CA ALA A 120 -7.40 12.65 10.91
C ALA A 120 -7.36 11.22 10.33
N LEU A 121 -8.09 10.97 9.25
CA LEU A 121 -8.00 9.69 8.50
C LEU A 121 -6.58 9.44 7.98
N ARG A 122 -5.94 10.46 7.41
CA ARG A 122 -4.57 10.36 6.92
C ARG A 122 -3.58 10.08 8.04
N LEU A 123 -3.71 10.79 9.18
CA LEU A 123 -2.84 10.58 10.34
C LEU A 123 -3.01 9.18 10.89
N ALA A 124 -4.25 8.67 11.00
CA ALA A 124 -4.52 7.31 11.43
C ALA A 124 -3.84 6.27 10.53
N LEU A 125 -3.92 6.44 9.19
CA LEU A 125 -3.32 5.51 8.24
C LEU A 125 -1.78 5.48 8.31
N ILE A 126 -1.13 6.62 8.57
CA ILE A 126 0.33 6.71 8.65
C ILE A 126 0.87 6.56 10.09
N SER A 127 0.02 6.27 11.07
CA SER A 127 0.43 6.05 12.45
C SER A 127 1.25 4.77 12.65
N ALA A 128 1.08 3.77 11.77
CA ALA A 128 1.95 2.62 11.66
C ALA A 128 2.91 2.78 10.47
N GLN A 129 4.09 2.15 10.57
CA GLN A 129 4.99 2.05 9.43
C GLN A 129 4.35 1.17 8.34
N TYR A 130 4.43 1.57 7.08
CA TYR A 130 3.64 0.98 5.99
C TYR A 130 3.81 -0.54 5.80
N ARG A 131 4.94 -1.11 6.25
CA ARG A 131 5.18 -2.57 6.21
C ARG A 131 4.50 -3.31 7.36
N GLN A 132 4.07 -2.60 8.40
CA GLN A 132 3.46 -3.20 9.59
C GLN A 132 1.95 -3.28 9.46
N PRO A 133 1.31 -4.27 10.11
CA PRO A 133 -0.13 -4.26 10.23
C PRO A 133 -0.62 -3.01 10.98
N LEU A 134 -1.73 -2.44 10.51
CA LEU A 134 -2.44 -1.36 11.19
C LEU A 134 -3.80 -1.89 11.66
N ASP A 135 -4.01 -1.96 12.97
CA ASP A 135 -5.32 -2.32 13.51
C ASP A 135 -6.22 -1.08 13.56
N TRP A 136 -7.18 -1.05 12.65
CA TRP A 136 -8.13 0.04 12.53
C TRP A 136 -9.24 -0.10 13.58
N ASN A 137 -9.43 0.93 14.37
CA ASN A 137 -10.49 1.00 15.39
C ASN A 137 -10.90 2.45 15.66
N ASP A 138 -12.03 2.65 16.30
CA ASP A 138 -12.57 3.97 16.60
C ASP A 138 -11.64 4.80 17.49
N LYS A 139 -10.95 4.16 18.43
CA LYS A 139 -10.00 4.82 19.33
C LYS A 139 -8.84 5.45 18.54
N LEU A 140 -8.25 4.72 17.58
CA LEU A 140 -7.19 5.25 16.71
C LEU A 140 -7.66 6.51 15.97
N LEU A 141 -8.88 6.47 15.46
CA LEU A 141 -9.45 7.59 14.72
C LEU A 141 -9.71 8.81 15.62
N GLU A 142 -10.28 8.59 16.82
CA GLU A 142 -10.48 9.67 17.81
C GLU A 142 -9.17 10.29 18.27
N GLU A 143 -8.14 9.49 18.54
CA GLU A 143 -6.82 9.97 18.94
C GLU A 143 -6.16 10.77 17.81
N SER A 144 -6.31 10.34 16.57
CA SER A 144 -5.83 11.06 15.40
C SER A 144 -6.57 12.39 15.23
N GLN A 145 -7.89 12.43 15.43
CA GLN A 145 -8.68 13.66 15.37
C GLN A 145 -8.23 14.64 16.47
N LYS A 146 -8.09 14.19 17.73
CA LYS A 146 -7.61 15.01 18.84
C LYS A 146 -6.21 15.58 18.56
N THR A 147 -5.34 14.79 17.96
CA THR A 147 -3.98 15.21 17.58
C THR A 147 -4.02 16.31 16.52
N ILE A 148 -4.78 16.12 15.46
CA ILE A 148 -4.97 17.12 14.40
C ILE A 148 -5.55 18.41 14.97
N ASP A 149 -6.62 18.34 15.77
CA ASP A 149 -7.25 19.51 16.39
C ASP A 149 -6.26 20.28 17.28
N LYS A 150 -5.43 19.54 18.04
CA LYS A 150 -4.39 20.10 18.90
C LYS A 150 -3.33 20.84 18.08
N TRP A 151 -2.83 20.26 16.99
CA TRP A 151 -1.84 20.89 16.13
C TRP A 151 -2.41 22.12 15.41
N TYR A 152 -3.61 22.04 14.85
CA TYR A 152 -4.24 23.17 14.16
C TYR A 152 -4.54 24.36 15.08
N LYS A 153 -4.87 24.13 16.36
CA LYS A 153 -5.03 25.22 17.34
C LYS A 153 -3.75 26.00 17.59
N SER A 154 -2.60 25.36 17.40
CA SER A 154 -1.28 26.00 17.59
C SER A 154 -0.68 26.51 16.29
N TYR A 155 -1.33 26.26 15.16
CA TYR A 155 -0.85 26.69 13.87
C TYR A 155 -0.90 28.20 13.72
N VAL A 156 0.26 28.80 13.46
CA VAL A 156 0.40 30.23 13.22
C VAL A 156 0.95 30.42 11.82
N VAL A 157 0.27 31.25 11.02
CA VAL A 157 0.78 31.63 9.69
C VAL A 157 1.94 32.61 9.91
N LEU A 158 3.13 32.21 9.50
CA LEU A 158 4.33 33.05 9.52
C LEU A 158 4.54 33.65 8.12
N ASP A 159 4.94 34.92 8.07
CA ASP A 159 5.27 35.62 6.81
C ASP A 159 6.45 34.95 6.07
N LYS A 160 7.35 34.35 6.83
CA LYS A 160 8.50 33.59 6.31
C LYS A 160 8.61 32.29 7.11
N PRO A 161 7.98 31.19 6.65
CA PRO A 161 8.14 29.90 7.30
C PRO A 161 9.60 29.47 7.25
N LYS A 162 10.09 28.96 8.37
CA LYS A 162 11.41 28.32 8.43
C LYS A 162 11.38 27.07 7.55
N LEU A 163 12.43 26.86 6.78
CA LEU A 163 12.56 25.61 6.01
C LEU A 163 12.68 24.44 7.00
N ILE A 164 11.96 23.38 6.73
CA ILE A 164 12.08 22.12 7.46
C ILE A 164 13.52 21.62 7.23
N SER A 165 14.23 21.28 8.30
CA SER A 165 15.60 20.76 8.19
C SER A 165 15.60 19.31 7.68
N ASP A 166 16.71 18.89 7.06
CA ASP A 166 16.88 17.49 6.66
C ASP A 166 16.87 16.56 7.88
N ASP A 167 17.33 17.02 9.05
CA ASP A 167 17.28 16.25 10.29
C ASP A 167 15.84 15.96 10.72
N ASP A 168 14.91 16.92 10.54
CA ASP A 168 13.49 16.72 10.85
C ASP A 168 12.84 15.70 9.90
N LEU A 169 13.29 15.68 8.63
CA LEU A 169 12.80 14.78 7.62
C LEU A 169 13.49 13.40 7.62
N TYR A 170 14.63 13.27 8.31
CA TYR A 170 15.43 12.05 8.32
C TYR A 170 14.63 10.76 8.57
N PRO A 171 13.62 10.72 9.48
CA PRO A 171 12.80 9.52 9.63
C PRO A 171 12.06 9.10 8.35
N LEU A 172 11.72 10.03 7.47
CA LEU A 172 11.04 9.72 6.21
C LEU A 172 12.01 9.15 5.17
N TYR A 173 13.31 9.45 5.28
CA TYR A 173 14.36 8.86 4.45
C TYR A 173 14.75 7.43 4.91
N ASP A 174 14.39 7.08 6.15
CA ASP A 174 14.59 5.76 6.74
C ASP A 174 13.34 4.89 6.50
N ASP A 175 13.19 4.40 5.28
CA ASP A 175 12.10 3.53 4.82
C ASP A 175 10.69 4.08 5.19
N LEU A 176 10.47 5.39 5.01
CA LEU A 176 9.22 6.08 5.33
C LEU A 176 8.75 5.80 6.77
N ASN A 177 9.63 5.97 7.75
CA ASN A 177 9.32 5.75 9.17
C ASN A 177 8.41 6.86 9.72
N THR A 178 7.14 6.83 9.27
CA THR A 178 6.12 7.80 9.65
C THR A 178 5.85 7.83 11.15
N PRO A 179 5.84 6.71 11.92
CA PRO A 179 5.69 6.77 13.37
C PRO A 179 6.76 7.61 14.05
N LYS A 180 8.02 7.46 13.64
CA LYS A 180 9.13 8.27 14.18
C LYS A 180 9.01 9.74 13.79
N TYR A 181 8.58 10.02 12.56
CA TYR A 181 8.30 11.37 12.11
C TYR A 181 7.17 12.03 12.92
N ILE A 182 6.06 11.34 13.15
CA ILE A 182 4.94 11.79 13.98
C ILE A 182 5.40 12.07 15.43
N ALA A 183 6.25 11.19 15.99
CA ALA A 183 6.83 11.41 17.31
C ALA A 183 7.69 12.69 17.38
N ASN A 184 8.43 13.00 16.31
CA ASN A 184 9.17 14.27 16.23
C ASN A 184 8.22 15.48 16.15
N LEU A 185 7.13 15.40 15.38
CA LEU A 185 6.12 16.46 15.35
C LEU A 185 5.48 16.70 16.73
N HIS A 186 5.22 15.66 17.52
CA HIS A 186 4.76 15.82 18.90
C HIS A 186 5.77 16.59 19.77
N LYS A 187 7.06 16.26 19.65
CA LYS A 187 8.12 16.98 20.40
C LYS A 187 8.20 18.46 19.98
N LEU A 188 8.13 18.75 18.69
CA LEU A 188 8.10 20.13 18.17
C LEU A 188 6.88 20.88 18.71
N TYR A 189 5.72 20.24 18.70
CA TYR A 189 4.51 20.81 19.28
C TYR A 189 4.72 21.16 20.78
N GLU A 190 5.26 20.25 21.58
CA GLU A 190 5.52 20.48 23.02
C GLU A 190 6.47 21.66 23.25
N LYS A 191 7.56 21.75 22.49
CA LYS A 191 8.47 22.90 22.52
C LYS A 191 7.77 24.19 22.16
N SER A 192 6.90 24.20 21.15
CA SER A 192 6.14 25.39 20.76
C SER A 192 5.22 25.92 21.88
N GLN A 193 4.70 25.01 22.74
CA GLN A 193 3.87 25.38 23.88
C GLN A 193 4.68 25.94 25.06
N SER A 194 5.95 25.59 25.18
CA SER A 194 6.84 26.10 26.25
C SER A 194 7.32 27.54 26.04
N GLY A 195 6.86 28.22 24.99
CA GLY A 195 7.19 29.62 24.73
C GLY A 195 8.43 29.85 23.88
N ASN A 196 9.03 28.80 23.34
CA ASN A 196 10.14 28.93 22.42
C ASN A 196 9.61 29.31 21.03
N LEU A 197 9.67 30.62 20.70
CA LEU A 197 9.11 31.17 19.45
C LEU A 197 9.80 30.63 18.19
N GLU A 198 10.97 30.05 18.31
CA GLU A 198 11.72 29.47 17.20
C GLU A 198 11.12 28.12 16.71
N ASP A 199 10.32 27.47 17.55
CA ASP A 199 9.71 26.15 17.27
C ASP A 199 8.22 26.25 16.88
N LYS A 200 7.67 27.47 16.77
CA LYS A 200 6.28 27.73 16.34
C LYS A 200 6.18 27.84 14.81
#